data_c1c29156eef19fb99f65c6043891a59c
#
_entry.id   c1c29156eef19fb99f65c6043891a59c
#
_cell.length_a   1.000
_cell.length_b   1.000
_cell.length_c   1.000
_cell.angle_alpha   90.00
_cell.angle_beta   90.00
_cell.angle_gamma   90.00
#
_symmetry.space_group_name_H-M   'P 1'
#
loop_
_entity.id
_entity.type
_entity.pdbx_description
1 polymer ?
#
loop_
_entity_poly.entity_id
_entity_poly.type
_entity_poly.pdbx_seq_one_letter_code
_entity_poly.pdbx_strand_id
1 'polypeptide(L)'
;MSAFEPNPLVPDRFKGTCRYAVSWAFAGFCRARCFYCFAGGQNLQQPLARAWTDEDAMHTWGRLRSQNGPMWVGCSGIFEPTEELGVLVALSVAGHYGYIQTNLMAEPGELADAVDPGRFDLHPTFHPHVWRGEAPAFLHRLNRLRDEGFTIPFVAMVAHPVYFRWLEQWVDEFVDAGYATNVQPMRSMQWAGKDYPADYNDAERVVLRGLMPGGDPVYTDNIEPVPLRIASCSAGHNYCCISRSGDVMRCAQVPNTEPNNIFNDNAIDWDAEPLPCGEEFCRCNHLYALHTTEVDAGDHADAVDA
;
A
#
# COMPACT_ATOMS: atom_id res chain seq x y z
N MET A 1 3.17 32.64 -0.06
CA MET A 1 3.43 31.19 -0.21
C MET A 1 2.62 30.73 -1.40
N SER A 2 3.25 30.28 -2.49
CA SER A 2 2.51 29.68 -3.61
C SER A 2 1.88 28.38 -3.09
N ALA A 3 0.58 28.21 -3.29
CA ALA A 3 -0.06 26.93 -3.01
C ALA A 3 0.59 25.90 -3.94
N PHE A 4 1.16 24.83 -3.37
CA PHE A 4 1.66 23.73 -4.15
C PHE A 4 0.47 22.90 -4.69
N GLU A 5 0.68 22.27 -5.83
CA GLU A 5 -0.31 21.38 -6.39
C GLU A 5 -0.59 20.21 -5.43
N PRO A 6 -1.86 19.92 -5.09
CA PRO A 6 -2.19 18.87 -4.14
C PRO A 6 -1.70 17.50 -4.63
N ASN A 7 -0.98 16.76 -3.78
CA ASN A 7 -0.56 15.40 -4.09
C ASN A 7 -1.79 14.47 -4.12
N PRO A 8 -2.05 13.76 -5.20
CA PRO A 8 -3.25 12.93 -5.36
C PRO A 8 -3.29 11.71 -4.41
N LEU A 9 -2.15 11.30 -3.88
CA LEU A 9 -2.07 10.20 -2.91
C LEU A 9 -2.41 10.62 -1.48
N VAL A 10 -2.44 11.93 -1.23
CA VAL A 10 -2.74 12.47 0.09
C VAL A 10 -4.25 12.61 0.24
N PRO A 11 -4.88 12.02 1.26
CA PRO A 11 -6.31 12.18 1.51
C PRO A 11 -6.72 13.64 1.65
N ASP A 12 -7.94 13.97 1.25
CA ASP A 12 -8.46 15.35 1.21
C ASP A 12 -8.26 16.10 2.52
N ARG A 13 -8.43 15.44 3.66
CA ARG A 13 -8.24 16.05 4.98
C ARG A 13 -6.81 16.50 5.27
N PHE A 14 -5.83 16.01 4.52
CA PHE A 14 -4.41 16.36 4.66
C PHE A 14 -3.85 17.06 3.42
N LYS A 15 -4.67 17.29 2.37
CA LYS A 15 -4.28 18.12 1.24
C LYS A 15 -3.92 19.53 1.72
N GLY A 16 -2.83 20.06 1.23
CA GLY A 16 -2.29 21.34 1.73
C GLY A 16 -1.38 21.23 2.96
N THR A 17 -1.38 20.08 3.67
CA THR A 17 -0.44 19.79 4.75
C THR A 17 0.77 19.01 4.23
N CYS A 18 0.54 17.94 3.47
CA CYS A 18 1.59 17.08 2.91
C CYS A 18 1.76 17.36 1.42
N ARG A 19 2.96 17.80 1.03
CA ARG A 19 3.33 17.97 -0.37
C ARG A 19 3.78 16.65 -0.98
N TYR A 20 4.51 15.85 -0.22
CA TYR A 20 5.16 14.62 -0.69
C TYR A 20 4.49 13.39 -0.09
N ALA A 21 4.41 12.34 -0.88
CA ALA A 21 4.00 11.01 -0.45
C ALA A 21 5.18 10.04 -0.58
N VAL A 22 5.29 9.15 0.39
CA VAL A 22 6.34 8.13 0.43
C VAL A 22 5.69 6.78 0.68
N SER A 23 6.00 5.79 -0.14
CA SER A 23 5.71 4.40 0.18
C SER A 23 6.94 3.78 0.83
N TRP A 24 6.84 3.43 2.09
CA TRP A 24 7.94 2.87 2.83
C TRP A 24 7.75 1.38 3.10
N ALA A 25 8.64 0.59 2.52
CA ALA A 25 8.70 -0.84 2.77
C ALA A 25 9.44 -1.09 4.08
N PHE A 26 8.69 -1.38 5.13
CA PHE A 26 9.23 -1.73 6.43
C PHE A 26 10.22 -2.89 6.34
N ALA A 27 11.20 -2.82 7.24
CA ALA A 27 12.25 -3.80 7.39
C ALA A 27 12.00 -4.60 8.66
N GLY A 28 11.14 -5.52 8.68
CA GLY A 28 10.86 -6.23 9.90
C GLY A 28 10.46 -7.68 9.66
N PHE A 29 9.87 -8.24 10.66
CA PHE A 29 9.34 -9.57 10.68
C PHE A 29 7.82 -9.53 10.56
N CYS A 30 7.19 -10.53 9.96
CA CYS A 30 5.74 -10.68 9.95
C CYS A 30 5.36 -12.05 10.50
N ARG A 31 4.73 -12.08 11.67
CA ARG A 31 4.27 -13.31 12.33
C ARG A 31 3.18 -14.04 11.56
N ALA A 32 2.44 -13.33 10.69
CA ALA A 32 1.35 -13.93 9.92
C ALA A 32 1.80 -15.06 9.00
N ARG A 33 3.03 -14.98 8.45
CA ARG A 33 3.64 -16.02 7.59
C ARG A 33 2.69 -16.55 6.53
N CYS A 34 1.99 -15.64 5.84
CA CYS A 34 1.02 -16.00 4.84
C CYS A 34 1.65 -16.88 3.77
N PHE A 35 1.09 -18.06 3.53
CA PHE A 35 1.57 -18.97 2.48
C PHE A 35 1.37 -18.40 1.07
N TYR A 36 0.54 -17.38 0.93
CA TYR A 36 0.29 -16.61 -0.29
C TYR A 36 0.91 -15.20 -0.24
N CYS A 37 1.89 -14.98 0.59
CA CYS A 37 2.57 -13.68 0.62
C CYS A 37 3.43 -13.53 -0.65
N PHE A 38 3.18 -12.46 -1.41
CA PHE A 38 3.95 -12.16 -2.64
C PHE A 38 5.45 -11.95 -2.37
N ALA A 39 5.79 -11.63 -1.14
CA ALA A 39 7.18 -11.52 -0.69
C ALA A 39 7.90 -12.87 -0.63
N GLY A 40 7.16 -13.96 -0.77
CA GLY A 40 7.69 -15.32 -0.65
C GLY A 40 8.27 -15.60 0.74
N GLY A 41 7.91 -16.72 1.35
CA GLY A 41 8.39 -17.09 2.70
C GLY A 41 9.93 -17.15 2.82
N GLN A 42 10.66 -17.18 1.72
CA GLN A 42 12.13 -17.19 1.71
C GLN A 42 12.73 -15.79 1.91
N ASN A 43 12.07 -14.73 1.45
CA ASN A 43 12.58 -13.37 1.58
C ASN A 43 12.34 -12.76 2.97
N LEU A 44 11.38 -13.30 3.73
CA LEU A 44 11.08 -12.84 5.08
C LEU A 44 12.19 -13.15 6.10
N GLN A 45 13.13 -14.03 5.75
CA GLN A 45 14.23 -14.44 6.62
C GLN A 45 15.59 -13.83 6.23
N GLN A 46 15.68 -13.07 5.14
CA GLN A 46 16.94 -12.42 4.81
C GLN A 46 17.24 -11.32 5.82
N PRO A 47 18.38 -11.42 6.53
CA PRO A 47 18.80 -10.35 7.41
C PRO A 47 18.96 -9.07 6.58
N LEU A 48 18.51 -7.98 7.14
CA LEU A 48 18.81 -6.66 6.57
C LEU A 48 20.32 -6.44 6.60
N ALA A 49 20.82 -5.76 5.58
CA ALA A 49 22.21 -5.27 5.59
C ALA A 49 22.44 -4.34 6.79
N ARG A 50 21.39 -3.66 7.23
CA ARG A 50 21.35 -2.86 8.47
C ARG A 50 19.95 -2.98 9.08
N ALA A 51 19.89 -3.30 10.37
CA ALA A 51 18.67 -3.18 11.15
C ALA A 51 18.47 -1.71 11.56
N TRP A 52 17.22 -1.22 11.50
CA TRP A 52 16.87 0.07 12.07
C TRP A 52 16.87 -0.04 13.60
N THR A 53 17.47 0.94 14.24
CA THR A 53 17.23 1.20 15.66
C THR A 53 16.18 2.28 15.80
N ASP A 54 15.54 2.39 16.97
CA ASP A 54 14.59 3.48 17.24
C ASP A 54 15.28 4.85 17.12
N GLU A 55 16.56 4.95 17.48
CA GLU A 55 17.37 6.16 17.34
C GLU A 55 17.60 6.52 15.87
N ASP A 56 17.94 5.54 15.01
CA ASP A 56 18.07 5.75 13.57
C ASP A 56 16.75 6.27 12.98
N ALA A 57 15.62 5.68 13.40
CA ALA A 57 14.30 6.08 12.94
C ALA A 57 13.96 7.51 13.37
N MET A 58 14.15 7.83 14.65
CA MET A 58 13.93 9.19 15.19
C MET A 58 14.77 10.24 14.48
N HIS A 59 16.06 9.96 14.31
CA HIS A 59 16.98 10.87 13.60
C HIS A 59 16.55 11.06 12.15
N THR A 60 16.35 9.98 11.42
CA THR A 60 16.06 10.02 9.98
C THR A 60 14.74 10.71 9.69
N TRP A 61 13.65 10.33 10.36
CA TRP A 61 12.33 10.92 10.12
C TRP A 61 12.26 12.38 10.59
N GLY A 62 12.93 12.72 11.70
CA GLY A 62 13.07 14.12 12.16
C GLY A 62 13.80 14.98 11.15
N ARG A 63 14.88 14.48 10.56
CA ARG A 63 15.66 15.16 9.52
C ARG A 63 14.84 15.34 8.23
N LEU A 64 14.19 14.27 7.75
CA LEU A 64 13.34 14.34 6.55
C LEU A 64 12.18 15.31 6.75
N ARG A 65 11.62 15.38 7.97
CA ARG A 65 10.60 16.38 8.33
C ARG A 65 11.11 17.81 8.22
N SER A 66 12.34 18.04 8.65
CA SER A 66 12.96 19.38 8.59
C SER A 66 13.26 19.79 7.15
N GLN A 67 13.64 18.87 6.29
CA GLN A 67 14.00 19.09 4.90
C GLN A 67 12.78 19.25 3.97
N ASN A 68 11.74 18.45 4.16
CA ASN A 68 10.63 18.31 3.21
C ASN A 68 9.28 18.82 3.75
N GLY A 69 9.22 19.23 5.01
CA GLY A 69 7.93 19.44 5.68
C GLY A 69 7.26 18.10 6.05
N PRO A 70 5.99 18.13 6.47
CA PRO A 70 5.23 16.91 6.71
C PRO A 70 5.02 16.13 5.41
N MET A 71 5.18 14.81 5.48
CA MET A 71 4.96 13.90 4.37
C MET A 71 3.83 12.94 4.70
N TRP A 72 3.18 12.44 3.66
CA TRP A 72 2.24 11.31 3.74
C TRP A 72 3.01 10.01 3.55
N VAL A 73 3.18 9.23 4.61
CA VAL A 73 4.00 8.01 4.61
C VAL A 73 3.11 6.78 4.65
N GLY A 74 3.13 6.00 3.58
CA GLY A 74 2.49 4.69 3.54
C GLY A 74 3.40 3.63 4.14
N CYS A 75 3.10 3.21 5.36
CA CYS A 75 3.76 2.10 6.03
C CYS A 75 3.17 0.79 5.54
N SER A 76 3.74 0.25 4.48
CA SER A 76 3.21 -0.92 3.79
C SER A 76 4.32 -1.84 3.31
N GLY A 77 3.98 -2.94 2.70
CA GLY A 77 4.93 -3.80 2.02
C GLY A 77 5.00 -5.21 2.58
N ILE A 78 6.20 -5.76 2.67
CA ILE A 78 6.48 -7.18 2.86
C ILE A 78 6.36 -7.60 4.33
N PHE A 79 6.28 -6.64 5.25
CA PHE A 79 6.34 -6.85 6.69
C PHE A 79 5.12 -6.28 7.40
N GLU A 80 5.01 -6.60 8.67
CA GLU A 80 3.96 -6.08 9.53
C GLU A 80 4.49 -4.85 10.28
N PRO A 81 4.05 -3.63 9.91
CA PRO A 81 4.54 -2.40 10.54
C PRO A 81 4.33 -2.36 12.07
N THR A 82 3.27 -2.99 12.54
CA THR A 82 2.94 -2.98 13.97
C THR A 82 3.84 -3.90 14.82
N GLU A 83 4.75 -4.64 14.19
CA GLU A 83 5.81 -5.37 14.90
C GLU A 83 7.07 -4.51 15.15
N GLU A 84 7.12 -3.30 14.57
CA GLU A 84 8.22 -2.33 14.67
C GLU A 84 7.68 -0.98 15.20
N LEU A 85 7.03 -1.01 16.35
CA LEU A 85 6.35 0.17 16.92
C LEU A 85 7.26 1.38 17.11
N GLY A 86 8.53 1.18 17.46
CA GLY A 86 9.49 2.27 17.62
C GLY A 86 9.64 3.14 16.37
N VAL A 87 9.54 2.52 15.20
CA VAL A 87 9.59 3.25 13.91
C VAL A 87 8.31 4.03 13.68
N LEU A 88 7.15 3.48 14.02
CA LEU A 88 5.87 4.19 13.94
C LEU A 88 5.83 5.37 14.92
N VAL A 89 6.37 5.20 16.13
CA VAL A 89 6.55 6.28 17.12
C VAL A 89 7.41 7.40 16.51
N ALA A 90 8.51 7.06 15.85
CA ALA A 90 9.40 8.04 15.24
C ALA A 90 8.69 8.88 14.16
N LEU A 91 7.88 8.25 13.31
CA LEU A 91 7.05 8.96 12.32
C LEU A 91 6.05 9.90 12.97
N SER A 92 5.36 9.42 14.00
CA SER A 92 4.34 10.19 14.74
C SER A 92 4.98 11.39 15.45
N VAL A 93 6.08 11.18 16.18
CA VAL A 93 6.81 12.23 16.91
C VAL A 93 7.41 13.26 15.95
N ALA A 94 7.95 12.82 14.81
CA ALA A 94 8.46 13.74 13.77
C ALA A 94 7.34 14.59 13.13
N GLY A 95 6.09 14.24 13.35
CA GLY A 95 4.94 15.00 12.84
C GLY A 95 4.62 14.71 11.37
N HIS A 96 4.89 13.51 10.92
CA HIS A 96 4.41 12.99 9.65
C HIS A 96 2.96 12.52 9.75
N TYR A 97 2.35 12.25 8.61
CA TYR A 97 1.03 11.69 8.42
C TYR A 97 1.15 10.42 7.59
N GLY A 98 0.14 9.58 7.57
CA GLY A 98 0.24 8.40 6.71
C GLY A 98 -0.85 7.37 6.91
N TYR A 99 -0.57 6.18 6.42
CA TYR A 99 -1.37 5.00 6.70
C TYR A 99 -0.48 3.83 7.13
N ILE A 100 -1.04 2.95 7.92
CA ILE A 100 -0.39 1.73 8.42
C ILE A 100 -1.16 0.54 7.87
N GLN A 101 -0.54 -0.23 6.98
CA GLN A 101 -1.08 -1.50 6.54
C GLN A 101 -0.78 -2.56 7.60
N THR A 102 -1.80 -3.27 8.10
CA THR A 102 -1.62 -4.19 9.22
C THR A 102 -2.50 -5.44 9.10
N ASN A 103 -2.01 -6.55 9.62
CA ASN A 103 -2.75 -7.80 9.78
C ASN A 103 -3.54 -7.86 11.10
N LEU A 104 -3.46 -6.83 11.92
CA LEU A 104 -4.08 -6.67 13.24
C LEU A 104 -3.69 -7.77 14.26
N MET A 105 -2.54 -8.39 14.14
CA MET A 105 -2.05 -9.34 15.16
C MET A 105 -1.49 -8.65 16.40
N ALA A 106 -1.03 -7.40 16.28
CA ALA A 106 -0.61 -6.59 17.43
C ALA A 106 -1.83 -6.19 18.29
N GLU A 107 -1.58 -5.91 19.56
CA GLU A 107 -2.66 -5.45 20.45
C GLU A 107 -3.07 -4.01 20.10
N PRO A 108 -4.38 -3.74 19.95
CA PRO A 108 -4.87 -2.42 19.57
C PRO A 108 -4.36 -1.27 20.45
N GLY A 109 -4.28 -1.47 21.76
CA GLY A 109 -3.80 -0.45 22.70
C GLY A 109 -2.36 -0.05 22.46
N GLU A 110 -1.47 -1.02 22.15
CA GLU A 110 -0.06 -0.74 21.89
C GLU A 110 0.11 0.15 20.63
N LEU A 111 -0.72 -0.06 19.61
CA LEU A 111 -0.70 0.77 18.43
C LEU A 111 -1.25 2.18 18.71
N ALA A 112 -2.33 2.28 19.47
CA ALA A 112 -2.91 3.57 19.83
C ALA A 112 -1.98 4.42 20.71
N ASP A 113 -1.17 3.77 21.56
CA ASP A 113 -0.14 4.42 22.36
C ASP A 113 1.08 4.86 21.50
N ALA A 114 1.34 4.14 20.41
CA ALA A 114 2.53 4.39 19.56
C ALA A 114 2.34 5.55 18.58
N VAL A 115 1.14 5.77 18.05
CA VAL A 115 0.88 6.76 17.01
C VAL A 115 -0.36 7.60 17.29
N ASP A 116 -0.35 8.85 16.83
CA ASP A 116 -1.50 9.74 16.86
C ASP A 116 -2.58 9.28 15.87
N PRO A 117 -3.76 8.79 16.34
CA PRO A 117 -4.82 8.31 15.46
C PRO A 117 -5.36 9.39 14.50
N GLY A 118 -5.21 10.68 14.86
CA GLY A 118 -5.61 11.79 14.01
C GLY A 118 -4.71 12.01 12.80
N ARG A 119 -3.55 11.36 12.74
CA ARG A 119 -2.56 11.50 11.67
C ARG A 119 -2.40 10.26 10.80
N PHE A 120 -2.79 9.08 11.32
CA PHE A 120 -2.59 7.82 10.61
C PHE A 120 -3.90 7.10 10.36
N ASP A 121 -4.11 6.73 9.09
CA ASP A 121 -5.17 5.80 8.71
C ASP A 121 -4.69 4.36 8.92
N LEU A 122 -5.62 3.46 9.21
CA LEU A 122 -5.34 2.04 9.22
C LEU A 122 -5.90 1.38 7.97
N HIS A 123 -5.05 0.61 7.29
CA HIS A 123 -5.41 -0.24 6.16
C HIS A 123 -5.29 -1.72 6.58
N PRO A 124 -6.23 -2.21 7.37
CA PRO A 124 -6.18 -3.58 7.87
C PRO A 124 -6.43 -4.59 6.75
N THR A 125 -5.67 -5.67 6.78
CA THR A 125 -5.84 -6.81 5.87
C THR A 125 -6.31 -8.03 6.65
N PHE A 126 -7.50 -8.52 6.31
CA PHE A 126 -8.01 -9.77 6.85
C PHE A 126 -7.33 -10.96 6.19
N HIS A 127 -6.57 -11.72 6.97
CA HIS A 127 -5.89 -12.94 6.55
C HIS A 127 -6.59 -14.17 7.16
N PRO A 128 -7.44 -14.88 6.41
CA PRO A 128 -8.30 -15.94 6.97
C PRO A 128 -7.55 -17.05 7.71
N HIS A 129 -6.33 -17.40 7.27
CA HIS A 129 -5.52 -18.42 7.97
C HIS A 129 -5.00 -17.95 9.33
N VAL A 130 -4.75 -16.65 9.49
CA VAL A 130 -4.33 -16.03 10.77
C VAL A 130 -5.51 -16.01 11.74
N TRP A 131 -6.65 -15.59 11.24
CA TRP A 131 -7.88 -15.41 12.02
C TRP A 131 -8.78 -16.65 12.03
N ARG A 132 -8.28 -17.80 11.52
CA ARG A 132 -9.03 -19.08 11.43
C ARG A 132 -10.39 -18.94 10.74
N GLY A 133 -10.52 -17.98 9.83
CA GLY A 133 -11.79 -17.63 9.20
C GLY A 133 -12.79 -16.89 10.10
N GLU A 134 -12.39 -16.50 11.32
CA GLU A 134 -13.25 -15.85 12.30
C GLU A 134 -13.24 -14.33 12.11
N ALA A 135 -14.10 -13.81 11.22
CA ALA A 135 -14.29 -12.37 11.04
C ALA A 135 -14.71 -11.62 12.32
N PRO A 136 -15.55 -12.18 13.22
CA PRO A 136 -15.92 -11.50 14.46
C PRO A 136 -14.73 -11.16 15.37
N ALA A 137 -13.72 -12.01 15.45
CA ALA A 137 -12.51 -11.73 16.25
C ALA A 137 -11.69 -10.57 15.66
N PHE A 138 -11.59 -10.52 14.35
CA PHE A 138 -10.96 -9.40 13.64
C PHE A 138 -11.77 -8.11 13.78
N LEU A 139 -13.09 -8.17 13.62
CA LEU A 139 -14.01 -7.03 13.81
C LEU A 139 -13.92 -6.45 15.23
N HIS A 140 -13.76 -7.27 16.24
CA HIS A 140 -13.56 -6.80 17.61
C HIS A 140 -12.33 -5.88 17.72
N ARG A 141 -11.21 -6.25 17.09
CA ARG A 141 -9.99 -5.42 17.07
C ARG A 141 -10.17 -4.15 16.24
N LEU A 142 -10.85 -4.24 15.09
CA LEU A 142 -11.19 -3.06 14.27
C LEU A 142 -12.01 -2.04 15.06
N ASN A 143 -13.06 -2.51 15.73
CA ASN A 143 -13.93 -1.64 16.53
C ASN A 143 -13.16 -0.93 17.65
N ARG A 144 -12.28 -1.65 18.36
CA ARG A 144 -11.41 -1.03 19.37
C ARG A 144 -10.54 0.08 18.78
N LEU A 145 -9.87 -0.15 17.65
CA LEU A 145 -9.04 0.86 17.00
C LEU A 145 -9.85 2.05 16.50
N ARG A 146 -11.05 1.81 15.98
CA ARG A 146 -11.98 2.90 15.63
C ARG A 146 -12.39 3.72 16.85
N ASP A 147 -12.66 3.07 17.99
CA ASP A 147 -13.02 3.74 19.25
C ASP A 147 -11.84 4.55 19.82
N GLU A 148 -10.58 4.15 19.53
CA GLU A 148 -9.36 4.93 19.82
C GLU A 148 -9.15 6.11 18.84
N GLY A 149 -10.01 6.27 17.84
CA GLY A 149 -10.01 7.41 16.92
C GLY A 149 -9.32 7.19 15.58
N PHE A 150 -8.87 5.97 15.27
CA PHE A 150 -8.31 5.69 13.96
C PHE A 150 -9.37 5.72 12.85
N THR A 151 -9.02 6.32 11.72
CA THR A 151 -9.78 6.17 10.47
C THR A 151 -9.40 4.84 9.81
N ILE A 152 -10.42 4.05 9.45
CA ILE A 152 -10.29 2.78 8.75
C ILE A 152 -11.06 2.90 7.44
N PRO A 153 -10.40 3.27 6.32
CA PRO A 153 -11.10 3.53 5.06
C PRO A 153 -11.72 2.26 4.46
N PHE A 154 -11.08 1.13 4.66
CA PHE A 154 -11.53 -0.17 4.16
C PHE A 154 -10.83 -1.32 4.90
N VAL A 155 -11.39 -2.52 4.77
CA VAL A 155 -10.75 -3.79 5.14
C VAL A 155 -10.29 -4.47 3.85
N ALA A 156 -8.98 -4.72 3.72
CA ALA A 156 -8.42 -5.42 2.58
C ALA A 156 -8.53 -6.94 2.76
N MET A 157 -8.73 -7.65 1.65
CA MET A 157 -8.69 -9.11 1.58
C MET A 157 -7.98 -9.56 0.31
N VAL A 158 -7.19 -10.63 0.39
CA VAL A 158 -6.58 -11.24 -0.79
C VAL A 158 -7.48 -12.35 -1.33
N ALA A 159 -7.86 -12.24 -2.59
CA ALA A 159 -8.67 -13.22 -3.30
C ALA A 159 -7.88 -14.49 -3.64
N HIS A 160 -7.43 -15.21 -2.62
CA HIS A 160 -6.73 -16.47 -2.80
C HIS A 160 -7.72 -17.59 -3.14
N PRO A 161 -7.49 -18.44 -4.17
CA PRO A 161 -8.43 -19.47 -4.63
C PRO A 161 -8.96 -20.41 -3.54
N VAL A 162 -8.12 -20.72 -2.55
CA VAL A 162 -8.54 -21.55 -1.40
C VAL A 162 -9.68 -20.92 -0.61
N TYR A 163 -9.83 -19.61 -0.66
CA TYR A 163 -10.81 -18.86 0.14
C TYR A 163 -12.02 -18.35 -0.65
N PHE A 164 -12.06 -18.53 -1.97
CA PHE A 164 -13.12 -17.96 -2.82
C PHE A 164 -14.54 -18.27 -2.34
N ARG A 165 -14.77 -19.51 -1.86
CA ARG A 165 -16.10 -19.92 -1.40
C ARG A 165 -16.62 -19.17 -0.18
N TRP A 166 -15.75 -18.44 0.54
CA TRP A 166 -16.13 -17.65 1.72
C TRP A 166 -15.93 -16.16 1.52
N LEU A 167 -15.35 -15.76 0.39
CA LEU A 167 -14.93 -14.37 0.18
C LEU A 167 -16.13 -13.41 0.21
N GLU A 168 -17.23 -13.77 -0.46
CA GLU A 168 -18.47 -12.98 -0.45
C GLU A 168 -19.07 -12.88 0.95
N GLN A 169 -19.10 -13.98 1.69
CA GLN A 169 -19.59 -13.99 3.08
C GLN A 169 -18.77 -13.03 3.96
N TRP A 170 -17.45 -13.06 3.87
CA TRP A 170 -16.62 -12.13 4.68
C TRP A 170 -16.80 -10.68 4.26
N VAL A 171 -16.96 -10.42 2.96
CA VAL A 171 -17.29 -9.07 2.47
C VAL A 171 -18.58 -8.59 3.11
N ASP A 172 -19.64 -9.41 3.08
CA ASP A 172 -20.94 -9.08 3.67
C ASP A 172 -20.80 -8.83 5.19
N GLU A 173 -20.07 -9.70 5.92
CA GLU A 173 -19.83 -9.53 7.36
C GLU A 173 -19.14 -8.21 7.71
N PHE A 174 -18.16 -7.76 6.91
CA PHE A 174 -17.50 -6.47 7.11
C PHE A 174 -18.39 -5.29 6.72
N VAL A 175 -19.11 -5.39 5.62
CA VAL A 175 -20.06 -4.36 5.15
C VAL A 175 -21.21 -4.18 6.15
N ASP A 176 -21.78 -5.26 6.66
CA ASP A 176 -22.82 -5.23 7.69
C ASP A 176 -22.32 -4.61 9.00
N ALA A 177 -21.03 -4.76 9.30
CA ALA A 177 -20.37 -4.10 10.44
C ALA A 177 -20.02 -2.63 10.17
N GLY A 178 -20.32 -2.09 8.99
CA GLY A 178 -20.09 -0.69 8.61
C GLY A 178 -18.70 -0.38 8.10
N TYR A 179 -17.97 -1.38 7.61
CA TYR A 179 -16.66 -1.19 6.98
C TYR A 179 -16.75 -1.38 5.46
N ALA A 180 -16.16 -0.48 4.69
CA ALA A 180 -15.91 -0.75 3.29
C ALA A 180 -14.88 -1.88 3.14
N THR A 181 -14.91 -2.58 2.01
CA THR A 181 -13.98 -3.67 1.71
C THR A 181 -13.18 -3.39 0.46
N ASN A 182 -11.95 -3.90 0.41
CA ASN A 182 -11.08 -3.85 -0.75
C ASN A 182 -10.55 -5.27 -1.03
N VAL A 183 -11.17 -5.93 -1.98
CA VAL A 183 -10.74 -7.26 -2.41
C VAL A 183 -9.60 -7.10 -3.41
N GLN A 184 -8.46 -7.69 -3.12
CA GLN A 184 -7.28 -7.63 -3.97
C GLN A 184 -7.00 -8.98 -4.61
N PRO A 185 -6.85 -9.07 -5.93
CA PRO A 185 -6.42 -10.30 -6.59
C PRO A 185 -5.00 -10.69 -6.14
N MET A 186 -4.71 -11.97 -6.22
CA MET A 186 -3.33 -12.45 -6.07
C MET A 186 -2.47 -11.85 -7.19
N ARG A 187 -1.26 -11.42 -6.84
CA ARG A 187 -0.32 -10.79 -7.76
C ARG A 187 1.00 -11.54 -7.81
N SER A 188 1.48 -11.81 -9.02
CA SER A 188 2.82 -12.37 -9.26
C SER A 188 3.11 -13.61 -8.42
N MET A 189 2.14 -14.49 -8.25
CA MET A 189 2.24 -15.69 -7.44
C MET A 189 1.88 -16.94 -8.21
N GLN A 190 2.69 -17.99 -7.99
CA GLN A 190 2.34 -19.34 -8.40
C GLN A 190 1.66 -20.09 -7.25
N TRP A 191 0.53 -20.71 -7.55
CA TRP A 191 -0.18 -21.57 -6.62
C TRP A 191 -0.79 -22.77 -7.35
N ALA A 192 -0.50 -23.98 -6.86
CA ALA A 192 -1.00 -25.23 -7.43
C ALA A 192 -0.74 -25.37 -8.95
N GLY A 193 0.44 -24.90 -9.42
CA GLY A 193 0.83 -24.94 -10.81
C GLY A 193 0.18 -23.90 -11.72
N LYS A 194 -0.46 -22.90 -11.14
CA LYS A 194 -1.10 -21.77 -11.83
C LYS A 194 -0.41 -20.46 -11.50
N ASP A 195 -0.39 -19.55 -12.47
CA ASP A 195 0.15 -18.20 -12.33
C ASP A 195 -0.98 -17.19 -12.11
N TYR A 196 -0.99 -16.53 -10.96
CA TYR A 196 -2.00 -15.52 -10.64
C TYR A 196 -1.45 -14.10 -10.85
N PRO A 197 -2.28 -13.21 -11.39
CA PRO A 197 -3.75 -13.27 -11.59
C PRO A 197 -4.21 -13.93 -12.91
N ALA A 198 -3.30 -14.27 -13.83
CA ALA A 198 -3.68 -14.73 -15.18
C ALA A 198 -4.58 -15.97 -15.17
N ASP A 199 -4.34 -16.91 -14.25
CA ASP A 199 -4.99 -18.21 -14.21
C ASP A 199 -6.26 -18.27 -13.31
N TYR A 200 -6.84 -17.13 -12.93
CA TYR A 200 -8.20 -17.16 -12.39
C TYR A 200 -9.16 -17.72 -13.44
N ASN A 201 -9.96 -18.71 -13.04
CA ASN A 201 -10.97 -19.28 -13.94
C ASN A 201 -12.19 -18.33 -14.08
N ASP A 202 -13.08 -18.63 -15.03
CA ASP A 202 -14.23 -17.76 -15.33
C ASP A 202 -15.16 -17.56 -14.12
N ALA A 203 -15.37 -18.58 -13.30
CA ALA A 203 -16.20 -18.46 -12.10
C ALA A 203 -15.54 -17.54 -11.06
N GLU A 204 -14.22 -17.67 -10.85
CA GLU A 204 -13.46 -16.79 -9.97
C GLU A 204 -13.46 -15.34 -10.48
N ARG A 205 -13.33 -15.13 -11.79
CA ARG A 205 -13.42 -13.80 -12.41
C ARG A 205 -14.80 -13.17 -12.24
N VAL A 206 -15.88 -13.96 -12.33
CA VAL A 206 -17.25 -13.48 -12.08
C VAL A 206 -17.38 -12.97 -10.64
N VAL A 207 -16.90 -13.72 -9.65
CA VAL A 207 -16.90 -13.29 -8.24
C VAL A 207 -16.08 -12.02 -8.07
N LEU A 208 -14.88 -11.98 -8.63
CA LEU A 208 -14.01 -10.79 -8.53
C LEU A 208 -14.68 -9.56 -9.13
N ARG A 209 -15.32 -9.67 -10.30
CA ARG A 209 -16.06 -8.54 -10.90
C ARG A 209 -17.22 -8.06 -10.02
N GLY A 210 -17.87 -8.98 -9.30
CA GLY A 210 -18.93 -8.62 -8.34
C GLY A 210 -18.42 -7.87 -7.13
N LEU A 211 -17.23 -8.23 -6.64
CA LEU A 211 -16.60 -7.64 -5.44
C LEU A 211 -15.72 -6.43 -5.76
N MET A 212 -15.32 -6.28 -7.01
CA MET A 212 -14.52 -5.19 -7.55
C MET A 212 -15.30 -4.59 -8.71
N PRO A 213 -16.23 -3.64 -8.48
CA PRO A 213 -17.15 -3.16 -9.52
C PRO A 213 -16.45 -2.69 -10.78
N GLY A 214 -17.11 -2.87 -11.92
CA GLY A 214 -16.57 -2.56 -13.25
C GLY A 214 -16.01 -1.14 -13.33
N GLY A 215 -14.79 -1.03 -13.83
CA GLY A 215 -14.02 0.21 -13.81
C GLY A 215 -13.17 0.40 -12.55
N ASP A 216 -13.17 -0.56 -11.61
CA ASP A 216 -12.19 -0.55 -10.54
C ASP A 216 -10.78 -0.70 -11.15
N PRO A 217 -9.92 0.31 -10.96
CA PRO A 217 -8.55 0.26 -11.46
C PRO A 217 -7.79 -0.99 -11.06
N VAL A 218 -8.01 -1.47 -9.83
CA VAL A 218 -7.33 -2.65 -9.31
C VAL A 218 -7.71 -3.90 -10.08
N TYR A 219 -8.99 -4.04 -10.49
CA TYR A 219 -9.43 -5.16 -11.33
C TYR A 219 -8.77 -5.11 -12.70
N THR A 220 -8.91 -3.97 -13.39
CA THR A 220 -8.40 -3.78 -14.76
C THR A 220 -6.88 -4.02 -14.82
N ASP A 221 -6.12 -3.43 -13.89
CA ASP A 221 -4.66 -3.53 -13.92
C ASP A 221 -4.12 -4.92 -13.58
N ASN A 222 -4.84 -5.69 -12.78
CA ASN A 222 -4.31 -6.94 -12.27
C ASN A 222 -4.96 -8.18 -12.88
N ILE A 223 -6.19 -8.08 -13.36
CA ILE A 223 -6.92 -9.20 -13.95
C ILE A 223 -6.97 -9.10 -15.47
N GLU A 224 -7.21 -7.92 -15.98
CA GLU A 224 -7.35 -7.62 -17.41
C GLU A 224 -6.47 -6.41 -17.76
N PRO A 225 -5.14 -6.54 -17.68
CA PRO A 225 -4.26 -5.40 -17.88
C PRO A 225 -4.38 -4.83 -19.30
N VAL A 226 -4.62 -3.54 -19.36
CA VAL A 226 -4.62 -2.79 -20.63
C VAL A 226 -3.29 -2.03 -20.71
N PRO A 227 -2.60 -2.07 -21.85
CA PRO A 227 -1.41 -1.26 -22.07
C PRO A 227 -1.77 0.23 -21.89
N LEU A 228 -1.07 0.91 -21.01
CA LEU A 228 -1.28 2.34 -20.75
C LEU A 228 -0.13 3.13 -21.34
N ARG A 229 -0.42 4.07 -22.23
CA ARG A 229 0.54 5.11 -22.57
C ARG A 229 0.56 6.15 -21.47
N ILE A 230 1.59 6.12 -20.65
CA ILE A 230 1.77 7.04 -19.55
C ILE A 230 2.60 8.22 -20.05
N ALA A 231 1.95 9.34 -20.33
CA ALA A 231 2.61 10.55 -20.81
C ALA A 231 3.56 11.11 -19.76
N SER A 232 3.14 11.16 -18.50
CA SER A 232 3.99 11.54 -17.38
C SER A 232 3.57 10.87 -16.08
N CYS A 233 4.52 10.71 -15.18
CA CYS A 233 4.32 10.11 -13.86
C CYS A 233 4.93 10.99 -12.78
N SER A 234 4.16 11.27 -11.74
CA SER A 234 4.60 12.06 -10.58
C SER A 234 5.55 11.31 -9.65
N ALA A 235 5.83 10.04 -9.92
CA ALA A 235 6.87 9.31 -9.20
C ALA A 235 8.24 9.96 -9.44
N GLY A 236 8.98 10.23 -8.38
CA GLY A 236 10.19 11.05 -8.37
C GLY A 236 9.93 12.53 -8.10
N HIS A 237 8.79 13.08 -8.54
CA HIS A 237 8.46 14.50 -8.35
C HIS A 237 7.80 14.79 -6.99
N ASN A 238 6.75 14.06 -6.65
CA ASN A 238 6.04 14.23 -5.37
C ASN A 238 5.69 12.92 -4.68
N TYR A 239 6.18 11.81 -5.22
CA TYR A 239 6.07 10.46 -4.67
C TYR A 239 7.38 9.71 -4.86
N CYS A 240 7.79 8.95 -3.86
CA CYS A 240 8.90 7.99 -3.97
C CYS A 240 8.63 6.73 -3.14
N CYS A 241 9.41 5.70 -3.42
CA CYS A 241 9.49 4.50 -2.57
C CYS A 241 10.79 4.53 -1.77
N ILE A 242 10.73 4.08 -0.53
CA ILE A 242 11.91 3.82 0.29
C ILE A 242 11.97 2.33 0.57
N SER A 243 13.08 1.70 0.20
CA SER A 243 13.30 0.28 0.42
C SER A 243 13.56 -0.02 1.89
N ARG A 244 13.57 -1.32 2.23
CA ARG A 244 13.96 -1.81 3.56
C ARG A 244 15.36 -1.37 4.01
N SER A 245 16.28 -1.24 3.05
CA SER A 245 17.66 -0.80 3.27
C SER A 245 17.82 0.72 3.32
N GLY A 246 16.71 1.47 3.18
CA GLY A 246 16.72 2.92 3.17
C GLY A 246 16.99 3.54 1.80
N ASP A 247 17.10 2.72 0.73
CA ASP A 247 17.32 3.24 -0.61
C ASP A 247 16.05 3.94 -1.12
N VAL A 248 16.23 5.16 -1.59
CA VAL A 248 15.17 5.95 -2.20
C VAL A 248 15.08 5.58 -3.67
N MET A 249 13.92 5.16 -4.11
CA MET A 249 13.61 4.79 -5.48
C MET A 249 12.50 5.70 -6.00
N ARG A 250 12.59 6.10 -7.27
CA ARG A 250 11.52 6.84 -7.91
C ARG A 250 10.17 6.12 -7.75
N CYS A 251 10.14 4.84 -8.03
CA CYS A 251 9.00 3.96 -7.75
C CYS A 251 9.49 2.50 -7.57
N ALA A 252 8.60 1.61 -7.13
CA ALA A 252 8.93 0.20 -6.92
C ALA A 252 9.21 -0.59 -8.22
N GLN A 253 8.86 -0.05 -9.39
CA GLN A 253 9.03 -0.72 -10.70
C GLN A 253 10.30 -0.27 -11.41
N VAL A 254 10.74 0.95 -11.19
CA VAL A 254 11.91 1.54 -11.86
C VAL A 254 13.04 1.67 -10.85
N PRO A 255 14.10 0.85 -10.96
CA PRO A 255 15.26 0.97 -10.08
C PRO A 255 15.96 2.32 -10.33
N ASN A 256 16.45 2.93 -9.27
CA ASN A 256 17.30 4.10 -9.41
C ASN A 256 18.62 3.75 -10.07
N THR A 257 19.06 4.63 -10.96
CA THR A 257 20.38 4.54 -11.58
C THR A 257 21.48 5.01 -10.63
N GLU A 258 21.13 5.85 -9.65
CA GLU A 258 22.08 6.34 -8.63
C GLU A 258 21.55 6.03 -7.22
N PRO A 259 22.39 5.48 -6.34
CA PRO A 259 21.98 5.13 -4.99
C PRO A 259 21.81 6.40 -4.14
N ASN A 260 20.58 6.72 -3.80
CA ASN A 260 20.25 7.66 -2.75
C ASN A 260 19.70 6.86 -1.56
N ASN A 261 20.29 7.00 -0.38
CA ASN A 261 19.92 6.25 0.80
C ASN A 261 19.68 7.19 1.98
N ILE A 262 18.50 7.09 2.58
CA ILE A 262 18.09 7.98 3.67
C ILE A 262 18.93 7.84 4.94
N PHE A 263 19.68 6.75 5.13
CA PHE A 263 20.56 6.59 6.26
C PHE A 263 21.89 7.37 6.13
N ASN A 264 22.23 7.80 4.93
CA ASN A 264 23.48 8.52 4.66
C ASN A 264 23.32 10.04 4.81
N ASP A 265 22.34 10.51 5.58
CA ASP A 265 21.99 11.92 5.78
C ASP A 265 21.67 12.70 4.49
N ASN A 266 21.46 12.00 3.40
CA ASN A 266 21.05 12.60 2.14
C ASN A 266 19.60 13.07 2.21
N ALA A 267 19.33 14.18 1.54
CA ALA A 267 17.96 14.58 1.23
C ALA A 267 17.34 13.62 0.20
N ILE A 268 16.01 13.55 0.16
CA ILE A 268 15.32 12.95 -0.98
C ILE A 268 15.43 13.95 -2.13
N ASP A 269 16.07 13.55 -3.21
CA ASP A 269 16.16 14.35 -4.43
C ASP A 269 14.85 14.20 -5.22
N TRP A 270 14.07 15.27 -5.22
CA TRP A 270 12.80 15.31 -5.94
C TRP A 270 13.01 15.88 -7.34
N ASP A 271 12.44 15.21 -8.35
CA ASP A 271 12.40 15.75 -9.70
C ASP A 271 11.65 17.10 -9.72
N ALA A 272 12.11 18.03 -10.53
CA ALA A 272 11.49 19.37 -10.63
C ALA A 272 10.06 19.29 -11.16
N GLU A 273 9.80 18.32 -12.04
CA GLU A 273 8.51 18.07 -12.71
C GLU A 273 8.27 16.57 -12.89
N PRO A 274 7.00 16.14 -13.13
CA PRO A 274 6.70 14.77 -13.50
C PRO A 274 7.44 14.36 -14.79
N LEU A 275 8.00 13.15 -14.80
CA LEU A 275 8.77 12.63 -15.92
C LEU A 275 8.02 11.52 -16.65
N PRO A 276 8.29 11.30 -17.96
CA PRO A 276 7.76 10.15 -18.68
C PRO A 276 8.07 8.83 -17.96
N CYS A 277 7.13 7.90 -18.00
CA CYS A 277 7.35 6.54 -17.52
C CYS A 277 7.77 5.67 -18.71
N GLY A 278 8.88 4.92 -18.55
CA GLY A 278 9.34 4.00 -19.58
C GLY A 278 8.63 2.64 -19.59
N GLU A 279 7.74 2.41 -18.63
CA GLU A 279 7.03 1.13 -18.48
C GLU A 279 5.74 1.13 -19.31
N GLU A 280 5.55 0.07 -20.09
CA GLU A 280 4.33 -0.17 -20.87
C GLU A 280 3.16 -0.58 -19.95
N PHE A 281 3.48 -1.31 -18.89
CA PHE A 281 2.52 -1.78 -17.91
C PHE A 281 2.94 -1.34 -16.51
N CYS A 282 2.24 -0.39 -15.94
CA CYS A 282 2.48 -0.02 -14.56
C CYS A 282 1.71 -0.95 -13.61
N ARG A 283 2.43 -1.64 -12.74
CA ARG A 283 1.87 -2.52 -11.70
C ARG A 283 1.81 -1.86 -10.33
N CYS A 284 1.91 -0.53 -10.30
CA CYS A 284 1.86 0.23 -9.06
C CYS A 284 0.42 0.32 -8.55
N ASN A 285 0.20 0.14 -7.25
CA ASN A 285 -1.12 0.32 -6.63
C ASN A 285 -1.62 1.76 -6.67
N HIS A 286 -0.74 2.70 -6.98
CA HIS A 286 -1.04 4.13 -7.07
C HIS A 286 -1.14 4.63 -8.51
N LEU A 287 -1.24 3.71 -9.45
CA LEU A 287 -1.19 3.91 -10.89
C LEU A 287 -1.99 5.15 -11.33
N TYR A 288 -3.27 5.15 -11.05
CA TYR A 288 -4.18 6.19 -11.56
C TYR A 288 -3.98 7.54 -10.89
N ALA A 289 -3.50 7.55 -9.65
CA ALA A 289 -3.27 8.77 -8.92
C ALA A 289 -1.97 9.49 -9.34
N LEU A 290 -0.99 8.75 -9.87
CA LEU A 290 0.33 9.29 -10.19
C LEU A 290 0.52 9.63 -11.67
N HIS A 291 -0.38 9.18 -12.53
CA HIS A 291 -0.23 9.32 -13.97
C HIS A 291 -1.11 10.42 -14.55
N THR A 292 -0.54 11.15 -15.49
CA THR A 292 -1.30 11.81 -16.53
C THR A 292 -1.35 10.87 -17.73
N THR A 293 -2.49 10.30 -18.03
CA THR A 293 -2.69 9.44 -19.19
C THR A 293 -3.13 10.31 -20.36
N GLU A 294 -2.40 10.23 -21.48
CA GLU A 294 -3.02 10.54 -22.77
C GLU A 294 -3.86 9.30 -23.14
N VAL A 295 -5.14 9.35 -22.86
CA VAL A 295 -6.06 8.38 -23.45
C VAL A 295 -6.20 8.76 -24.92
N ASP A 296 -5.52 8.02 -25.78
CA ASP A 296 -5.86 8.03 -27.20
C ASP A 296 -7.29 7.44 -27.31
N ALA A 297 -8.27 8.34 -27.39
CA ALA A 297 -9.68 8.01 -27.55
C ALA A 297 -10.01 7.37 -28.92
N GLY A 298 -8.98 6.91 -29.64
CA GLY A 298 -9.06 6.50 -31.04
C GLY A 298 -9.40 5.06 -31.31
N ASP A 299 -9.08 4.09 -30.43
CA ASP A 299 -9.07 2.67 -30.83
C ASP A 299 -10.00 1.74 -30.05
N HIS A 300 -10.85 2.24 -29.17
CA HIS A 300 -11.77 1.37 -28.39
C HIS A 300 -13.24 1.43 -28.82
N ALA A 301 -13.58 2.11 -29.91
CA ALA A 301 -14.96 2.15 -30.41
C ALA A 301 -15.40 0.86 -31.11
N ASP A 302 -14.48 -0.01 -31.53
CA ASP A 302 -14.80 -1.16 -32.40
C ASP A 302 -14.77 -2.53 -31.68
N ALA A 303 -14.51 -2.58 -30.35
CA ALA A 303 -14.38 -3.85 -29.62
C ALA A 303 -15.63 -4.27 -28.82
N VAL A 304 -16.72 -3.51 -28.87
CA VAL A 304 -17.94 -3.79 -28.08
C VAL A 304 -19.08 -4.42 -28.89
N ASP A 305 -18.94 -4.55 -30.22
CA ASP A 305 -19.97 -5.11 -31.12
C ASP A 305 -19.48 -6.35 -31.91
N ALA A 306 -18.81 -7.31 -31.26
CA ALA A 306 -18.55 -8.61 -31.88
C ALA A 306 -18.86 -9.77 -30.92
#